data_51ec07832f469c8b876e4e1112d8511a
#
_entry.id   51ec07832f469c8b876e4e1112d8511a
#
_cell.length_a   1.000
_cell.length_b   1.000
_cell.length_c   1.000
_cell.angle_alpha   90.00
_cell.angle_beta   90.00
_cell.angle_gamma   90.00
#
_symmetry.space_group_name_H-M   'P 1'
#
loop_
_entity.id
_entity.type
_entity.pdbx_description
1 polymer ?
#
loop_
_entity_poly.entity_id
_entity_poly.type
_entity_poly.pdbx_seq_one_letter_code
_entity_poly.pdbx_strand_id
1 'polypeptide(L)'
;MSGDQLELHLPAPAVIGDAPLVPARMVNEFVYCPRLAYLMWTQGEWAETGDTVEGKRVHGRVDRPSAPLPAPETLDDADTTTPDKIVSRSLTLSSQSLGVIAKLDIAEAEDGVVTPVDYKRGRRPHVALGAYEPERIQVCLQALLLEENGYRVEEGAIYYAESRERVRIVLDEALRDAARAAVSKLRLTVSQGRIPPPLQDSPKCPRCALVTICLPDEV
;
A
#
# COMPACT_ATOMS: atom_id res chain seq x y z
N MET A 1 -55.80 10.11 -7.42
CA MET A 1 -54.79 9.76 -8.40
C MET A 1 -53.52 9.44 -7.61
N SER A 2 -53.31 8.15 -7.38
CA SER A 2 -52.22 7.63 -6.55
C SER A 2 -50.97 7.55 -7.44
N GLY A 3 -49.95 8.31 -7.08
CA GLY A 3 -48.66 8.26 -7.80
C GLY A 3 -47.92 7.00 -7.41
N ASP A 4 -47.77 6.10 -8.37
CA ASP A 4 -46.96 4.91 -8.29
C ASP A 4 -45.49 5.34 -8.29
N GLN A 5 -44.85 5.30 -7.11
CA GLN A 5 -43.41 5.50 -7.03
C GLN A 5 -42.73 4.21 -7.51
N LEU A 6 -42.13 4.26 -8.68
CA LEU A 6 -41.22 3.21 -9.15
C LEU A 6 -40.02 3.13 -8.20
N GLU A 7 -40.06 2.17 -7.27
CA GLU A 7 -38.86 1.75 -6.53
C GLU A 7 -37.87 1.11 -7.52
N LEU A 8 -36.83 1.89 -7.87
CA LEU A 8 -35.68 1.33 -8.55
C LEU A 8 -34.98 0.35 -7.61
N HIS A 9 -35.24 -0.93 -7.82
CA HIS A 9 -34.44 -2.00 -7.23
C HIS A 9 -33.05 -1.98 -7.91
N LEU A 10 -32.11 -1.27 -7.27
CA LEU A 10 -30.70 -1.39 -7.64
C LEU A 10 -30.24 -2.80 -7.24
N PRO A 11 -29.63 -3.56 -8.16
CA PRO A 11 -29.06 -4.86 -7.79
C PRO A 11 -28.05 -4.67 -6.67
N ALA A 12 -28.11 -5.57 -5.68
CA ALA A 12 -27.09 -5.62 -4.62
C ALA A 12 -25.69 -5.63 -5.25
N PRO A 13 -24.70 -4.91 -4.67
CA PRO A 13 -23.36 -4.91 -5.21
C PRO A 13 -22.87 -6.35 -5.35
N ALA A 14 -22.42 -6.70 -6.56
CA ALA A 14 -21.94 -8.02 -6.88
C ALA A 14 -20.88 -8.47 -5.86
N VAL A 15 -21.00 -9.70 -5.42
CA VAL A 15 -20.11 -10.39 -4.49
C VAL A 15 -18.64 -10.15 -4.91
N ILE A 16 -17.80 -9.82 -3.95
CA ILE A 16 -16.39 -9.42 -4.07
C ILE A 16 -15.50 -10.43 -4.86
N GLY A 17 -16.06 -11.55 -5.33
CA GLY A 17 -15.32 -12.65 -5.97
C GLY A 17 -14.62 -12.35 -7.29
N ASP A 18 -15.05 -11.35 -8.07
CA ASP A 18 -14.52 -11.06 -9.41
C ASP A 18 -13.91 -9.66 -9.58
N ALA A 19 -13.91 -8.83 -8.54
CA ALA A 19 -13.30 -7.51 -8.64
C ALA A 19 -11.76 -7.60 -8.61
N PRO A 20 -11.03 -6.86 -9.48
CA PRO A 20 -9.58 -6.91 -9.49
C PRO A 20 -9.00 -6.48 -8.13
N LEU A 21 -7.94 -7.16 -7.70
CA LEU A 21 -7.23 -6.81 -6.47
C LEU A 21 -6.60 -5.42 -6.60
N VAL A 22 -6.74 -4.63 -5.54
CA VAL A 22 -6.15 -3.29 -5.48
C VAL A 22 -4.67 -3.41 -5.15
N PRO A 23 -3.75 -2.86 -5.96
CA PRO A 23 -2.35 -2.79 -5.55
C PRO A 23 -2.21 -1.90 -4.30
N ALA A 24 -1.52 -2.38 -3.26
CA ALA A 24 -1.30 -1.61 -2.02
C ALA A 24 -0.65 -0.25 -2.30
N ARG A 25 0.20 -0.17 -3.34
CA ARG A 25 0.74 1.10 -3.82
C ARG A 25 -0.35 2.08 -4.23
N MET A 26 -1.41 1.63 -4.90
CA MET A 26 -2.50 2.53 -5.31
C MET A 26 -3.29 3.04 -4.10
N VAL A 27 -3.33 2.29 -3.02
CA VAL A 27 -3.90 2.78 -1.75
C VAL A 27 -3.01 3.88 -1.15
N ASN A 28 -1.68 3.73 -1.19
CA ASN A 28 -0.75 4.79 -0.79
C ASN A 28 -0.99 6.08 -1.60
N GLU A 29 -1.05 5.96 -2.93
CA GLU A 29 -1.31 7.10 -3.81
C GLU A 29 -2.68 7.74 -3.53
N PHE A 30 -3.70 6.92 -3.20
CA PHE A 30 -5.04 7.40 -2.86
C PHE A 30 -5.06 8.21 -1.56
N VAL A 31 -4.36 7.74 -0.53
CA VAL A 31 -4.23 8.47 0.75
C VAL A 31 -3.43 9.76 0.56
N TYR A 32 -2.47 9.76 -0.35
CA TYR A 32 -1.77 10.98 -0.74
C TYR A 32 -2.72 11.95 -1.45
N CYS A 33 -3.42 11.49 -2.50
CA CYS A 33 -4.40 12.26 -3.28
C CYS A 33 -5.33 11.31 -4.06
N PRO A 34 -6.66 11.35 -3.83
CA PRO A 34 -7.61 10.48 -4.53
C PRO A 34 -7.57 10.62 -6.06
N ARG A 35 -7.39 11.85 -6.57
CA ARG A 35 -7.26 12.12 -8.01
C ARG A 35 -6.01 11.47 -8.60
N LEU A 36 -4.88 11.53 -7.91
CA LEU A 36 -3.64 10.88 -8.34
C LEU A 36 -3.83 9.38 -8.53
N ALA A 37 -4.38 8.69 -7.53
CA ALA A 37 -4.64 7.25 -7.62
C ALA A 37 -5.61 6.91 -8.75
N TYR A 38 -6.65 7.70 -8.96
CA TYR A 38 -7.61 7.50 -10.04
C TYR A 38 -6.96 7.63 -11.41
N LEU A 39 -6.19 8.70 -11.63
CA LEU A 39 -5.46 8.92 -12.88
C LEU A 39 -4.47 7.76 -13.16
N MET A 40 -3.70 7.35 -12.15
CA MET A 40 -2.72 6.29 -12.31
C MET A 40 -3.38 4.91 -12.54
N TRP A 41 -4.37 4.55 -11.75
CA TRP A 41 -4.92 3.19 -11.76
C TRP A 41 -6.03 3.00 -12.79
N THR A 42 -6.91 3.99 -12.95
CA THR A 42 -8.08 3.87 -13.82
C THR A 42 -7.79 4.35 -15.24
N GLN A 43 -7.01 5.42 -15.37
CA GLN A 43 -6.68 5.99 -16.69
C GLN A 43 -5.31 5.55 -17.21
N GLY A 44 -4.49 4.89 -16.39
CA GLY A 44 -3.18 4.43 -16.78
C GLY A 44 -2.15 5.55 -16.96
N GLU A 45 -2.44 6.73 -16.40
CA GLU A 45 -1.54 7.88 -16.51
C GLU A 45 -0.24 7.65 -15.74
N TRP A 46 0.86 7.91 -16.37
CA TRP A 46 2.19 7.76 -15.80
C TRP A 46 3.13 8.84 -16.30
N ALA A 47 3.81 9.51 -15.38
CA ALA A 47 4.88 10.44 -15.73
C ALA A 47 6.19 10.03 -15.03
N GLU A 48 7.27 10.02 -15.79
CA GLU A 48 8.60 9.83 -15.23
C GLU A 48 9.13 11.18 -14.70
N THR A 49 9.39 11.20 -13.41
CA THR A 49 10.10 12.30 -12.74
C THR A 49 11.49 11.82 -12.34
N GLY A 50 12.40 12.75 -12.07
CA GLY A 50 13.72 12.38 -11.54
C GLY A 50 13.63 11.50 -10.30
N ASP A 51 12.63 11.74 -9.45
CA ASP A 51 12.37 10.93 -8.25
C ASP A 51 11.86 9.52 -8.56
N THR A 52 11.00 9.35 -9.57
CA THR A 52 10.50 8.02 -9.95
C THR A 52 11.57 7.19 -10.65
N VAL A 53 12.42 7.80 -11.48
CA VAL A 53 13.54 7.13 -12.16
C VAL A 53 14.59 6.66 -11.15
N GLU A 54 14.99 7.52 -10.23
CA GLU A 54 15.95 7.16 -9.20
C GLU A 54 15.36 6.16 -8.20
N GLY A 55 14.08 6.27 -7.87
CA GLY A 55 13.35 5.28 -7.06
C GLY A 55 13.41 3.90 -7.70
N LYS A 56 13.11 3.76 -8.99
CA LYS A 56 13.24 2.49 -9.74
C LYS A 56 14.65 1.91 -9.64
N ARG A 57 15.69 2.75 -9.77
CA ARG A 57 17.10 2.32 -9.67
C ARG A 57 17.45 1.79 -8.28
N VAL A 58 16.93 2.41 -7.25
CA VAL A 58 17.14 1.99 -5.85
C VAL A 58 16.40 0.71 -5.55
N HIS A 59 15.14 0.59 -5.96
CA HIS A 59 14.36 -0.65 -5.84
C HIS A 59 15.02 -1.82 -6.60
N GLY A 60 15.60 -1.59 -7.77
CA GLY A 60 16.36 -2.62 -8.51
C GLY A 60 17.57 -3.20 -7.74
N ARG A 61 18.07 -2.51 -6.71
CA ARG A 61 19.08 -3.05 -5.80
C ARG A 61 18.50 -3.92 -4.70
N VAL A 62 17.26 -3.65 -4.30
CA VAL A 62 16.51 -4.41 -3.31
C VAL A 62 15.87 -5.65 -3.96
N ASP A 63 15.47 -5.55 -5.23
CA ASP A 63 14.84 -6.61 -6.03
C ASP A 63 15.79 -7.75 -6.44
N ARG A 64 16.91 -7.93 -5.73
CA ARG A 64 17.82 -9.07 -5.98
C ARG A 64 17.19 -10.35 -5.45
N PRO A 65 17.35 -11.49 -6.17
CA PRO A 65 16.90 -12.77 -5.67
C PRO A 65 17.45 -13.01 -4.26
N SER A 66 16.59 -13.41 -3.35
CA SER A 66 16.92 -13.77 -1.98
C SER A 66 16.30 -15.11 -1.65
N ALA A 67 16.61 -15.65 -0.47
CA ALA A 67 15.93 -16.83 0.02
C ALA A 67 14.42 -16.60 0.03
N PRO A 68 13.60 -17.58 -0.37
CA PRO A 68 12.15 -17.50 -0.21
C PRO A 68 11.79 -17.36 1.27
N LEU A 69 10.72 -16.66 1.56
CA LEU A 69 10.19 -16.67 2.91
C LEU A 69 9.69 -18.10 3.22
N PRO A 70 10.14 -18.73 4.32
CA PRO A 70 9.65 -20.04 4.69
C PRO A 70 8.13 -20.04 4.91
N ALA A 71 7.49 -21.18 4.74
CA ALA A 71 6.07 -21.33 5.04
C ALA A 71 5.80 -21.02 6.53
N PRO A 72 4.63 -20.46 6.88
CA PRO A 72 4.32 -20.08 8.26
C PRO A 72 4.55 -21.21 9.27
N GLU A 73 4.16 -22.44 8.91
CA GLU A 73 4.29 -23.63 9.75
C GLU A 73 5.74 -23.96 10.10
N THR A 74 6.68 -23.63 9.22
CA THR A 74 8.12 -23.91 9.44
C THR A 74 8.81 -22.83 10.28
N LEU A 75 8.21 -21.67 10.45
CA LEU A 75 8.73 -20.60 11.31
C LEU A 75 8.40 -20.83 12.79
N ASP A 76 7.34 -21.57 13.09
CA ASP A 76 6.90 -21.88 14.45
C ASP A 76 7.57 -23.14 15.02
N ASP A 77 8.25 -23.97 14.19
CA ASP A 77 8.95 -25.17 14.63
C ASP A 77 10.30 -24.81 15.30
N ALA A 78 10.31 -24.82 16.63
CA ALA A 78 11.50 -24.55 17.46
C ALA A 78 12.64 -25.57 17.27
N ASP A 79 12.43 -26.65 16.51
CA ASP A 79 13.40 -27.75 16.28
C ASP A 79 14.14 -27.65 14.93
N THR A 80 13.80 -26.66 14.13
CA THR A 80 14.52 -26.39 12.87
C THR A 80 15.73 -25.48 13.15
N THR A 81 16.90 -25.89 12.67
CA THR A 81 18.14 -25.09 12.57
C THR A 81 17.91 -23.91 11.58
N THR A 82 16.89 -23.11 11.82
CA THR A 82 16.57 -21.92 11.04
C THR A 82 17.61 -20.85 11.37
N PRO A 83 18.19 -20.14 10.39
CA PRO A 83 19.08 -19.03 10.66
C PRO A 83 18.36 -18.01 11.54
N ASP A 84 19.06 -17.40 12.50
CA ASP A 84 18.52 -16.42 13.47
C ASP A 84 17.71 -15.32 12.79
N LYS A 85 17.98 -15.03 11.53
CA LYS A 85 17.22 -14.04 10.72
C LYS A 85 17.19 -14.42 9.24
N ILE A 86 15.98 -14.47 8.70
CA ILE A 86 15.75 -14.68 7.25
C ILE A 86 15.29 -13.35 6.65
N VAL A 87 15.87 -13.00 5.49
CA VAL A 87 15.48 -11.80 4.74
C VAL A 87 15.01 -12.20 3.34
N SER A 88 13.71 -12.12 3.11
CA SER A 88 13.09 -12.33 1.81
C SER A 88 12.82 -11.01 1.11
N ARG A 89 13.02 -10.97 -0.21
CA ARG A 89 12.88 -9.76 -1.02
C ARG A 89 11.88 -9.97 -2.14
N SER A 90 11.22 -8.89 -2.55
CA SER A 90 10.29 -8.90 -3.68
C SER A 90 9.16 -9.93 -3.56
N LEU A 91 8.70 -10.17 -2.33
CA LEU A 91 7.63 -11.11 -2.04
C LEU A 91 6.30 -10.54 -2.51
N THR A 92 5.57 -11.28 -3.37
CA THR A 92 4.22 -10.90 -3.78
C THR A 92 3.19 -11.69 -2.99
N LEU A 93 2.32 -10.97 -2.28
CA LEU A 93 1.20 -11.52 -1.52
C LEU A 93 -0.11 -10.89 -1.94
N SER A 94 -1.20 -11.64 -1.81
CA SER A 94 -2.54 -11.17 -2.07
C SER A 94 -3.54 -11.73 -1.07
N SER A 95 -4.64 -11.01 -0.89
CA SER A 95 -5.79 -11.47 -0.12
C SER A 95 -7.08 -11.08 -0.83
N GLN A 96 -7.94 -12.06 -1.06
CA GLN A 96 -9.28 -11.83 -1.63
C GLN A 96 -10.21 -11.16 -0.62
N SER A 97 -10.09 -11.47 0.67
CA SER A 97 -10.90 -10.88 1.74
C SER A 97 -10.60 -9.40 1.92
N LEU A 98 -9.32 -9.00 1.90
CA LEU A 98 -8.90 -7.60 1.88
C LEU A 98 -9.10 -6.96 0.50
N GLY A 99 -9.14 -7.76 -0.56
CA GLY A 99 -9.19 -7.31 -1.93
C GLY A 99 -7.91 -6.57 -2.37
N VAL A 100 -6.75 -6.95 -1.84
CA VAL A 100 -5.48 -6.25 -2.03
C VAL A 100 -4.39 -7.21 -2.51
N ILE A 101 -3.50 -6.70 -3.34
CA ILE A 101 -2.23 -7.34 -3.72
C ILE A 101 -1.07 -6.39 -3.44
N ALA A 102 0.04 -6.91 -2.94
CA ALA A 102 1.26 -6.13 -2.74
C ALA A 102 2.50 -6.93 -3.13
N LYS A 103 3.50 -6.23 -3.67
CA LYS A 103 4.87 -6.68 -3.73
C LYS A 103 5.61 -6.01 -2.57
N LEU A 104 6.03 -6.81 -1.59
CA LEU A 104 6.81 -6.35 -0.45
C LEU A 104 8.28 -6.22 -0.88
N ASP A 105 8.91 -5.10 -0.53
CA ASP A 105 10.34 -4.90 -0.81
C ASP A 105 11.17 -5.90 -0.04
N ILE A 106 10.91 -6.00 1.26
CA ILE A 106 11.60 -6.90 2.19
C ILE A 106 10.60 -7.47 3.20
N ALA A 107 10.72 -8.75 3.50
CA ALA A 107 10.11 -9.41 4.65
C ALA A 107 11.23 -10.03 5.50
N GLU A 108 11.36 -9.58 6.74
CA GLU A 108 12.34 -10.09 7.70
C GLU A 108 11.64 -11.05 8.65
N ALA A 109 12.09 -12.30 8.71
CA ALA A 109 11.59 -13.30 9.65
C ALA A 109 12.65 -13.57 10.73
N GLU A 110 12.25 -13.47 11.98
CA GLU A 110 13.08 -13.68 13.17
C GLU A 110 12.18 -14.18 14.32
N ASP A 111 12.55 -15.22 14.99
CA ASP A 111 11.80 -15.81 16.13
C ASP A 111 10.31 -16.10 15.81
N GLY A 112 10.01 -16.61 14.63
CA GLY A 112 8.62 -16.90 14.21
C GLY A 112 7.79 -15.66 13.83
N VAL A 113 8.35 -14.47 13.94
CA VAL A 113 7.68 -13.21 13.61
C VAL A 113 8.19 -12.66 12.28
N VAL A 114 7.28 -12.20 11.42
CA VAL A 114 7.64 -11.59 10.14
C VAL A 114 7.36 -10.08 10.18
N THR A 115 8.38 -9.28 9.88
CA THR A 115 8.27 -7.83 9.81
C THR A 115 8.35 -7.37 8.34
N PRO A 116 7.29 -6.78 7.76
CA PRO A 116 7.37 -6.13 6.46
C PRO A 116 8.21 -4.85 6.57
N VAL A 117 9.16 -4.68 5.65
CA VAL A 117 10.01 -3.49 5.59
C VAL A 117 9.89 -2.84 4.23
N ASP A 118 9.30 -1.65 4.22
CA ASP A 118 9.18 -0.82 3.02
C ASP A 118 10.47 0.02 2.86
N TYR A 119 11.04 0.00 1.66
CA TYR A 119 12.34 0.63 1.41
C TYR A 119 12.15 1.96 0.67
N LYS A 120 12.45 3.08 1.33
CA LYS A 120 12.36 4.43 0.76
C LYS A 120 13.75 4.96 0.44
N ARG A 121 13.90 5.53 -0.75
CA ARG A 121 15.15 6.18 -1.17
C ARG A 121 15.51 7.38 -0.31
N GLY A 122 14.52 8.22 0.01
CA GLY A 122 14.72 9.52 0.63
C GLY A 122 15.17 9.49 2.07
N ARG A 123 15.09 10.65 2.70
CA ARG A 123 15.36 10.85 4.13
C ARG A 123 14.11 10.65 4.94
N ARG A 124 14.28 10.21 6.18
CA ARG A 124 13.20 10.19 7.17
C ARG A 124 12.59 11.58 7.29
N PRO A 125 11.25 11.72 7.16
CA PRO A 125 10.60 13.01 7.31
C PRO A 125 10.57 13.46 8.78
N HIS A 126 10.63 14.77 8.99
CA HIS A 126 10.51 15.39 10.31
C HIS A 126 9.04 15.55 10.71
N VAL A 127 8.36 14.42 10.92
CA VAL A 127 6.97 14.34 11.40
C VAL A 127 6.90 13.49 12.66
N ALA A 128 5.89 13.72 13.49
CA ALA A 128 5.79 13.12 14.82
C ALA A 128 5.94 11.57 14.84
N LEU A 129 5.38 10.89 13.82
CA LEU A 129 5.45 9.43 13.72
C LEU A 129 6.60 8.92 12.83
N GLY A 130 7.50 9.83 12.38
CA GLY A 130 8.67 9.49 11.58
C GLY A 130 8.39 9.00 10.16
N ALA A 131 7.12 8.91 9.75
CA ALA A 131 6.66 8.51 8.44
C ALA A 131 5.33 9.21 8.11
N TYR A 132 5.06 9.47 6.83
CA TYR A 132 3.78 10.02 6.40
C TYR A 132 2.67 8.97 6.46
N GLU A 133 1.43 9.43 6.61
CA GLU A 133 0.26 8.55 6.68
C GLU A 133 0.15 7.58 5.48
N PRO A 134 0.33 7.99 4.21
CA PRO A 134 0.29 7.06 3.08
C PRO A 134 1.28 5.90 3.22
N GLU A 135 2.50 6.18 3.67
CA GLU A 135 3.56 5.18 3.88
C GLU A 135 3.20 4.20 5.00
N ARG A 136 2.67 4.73 6.12
CA ARG A 136 2.22 3.91 7.26
C ARG A 136 1.08 2.98 6.86
N ILE A 137 0.10 3.48 6.09
CA ILE A 137 -1.01 2.68 5.56
C ILE A 137 -0.51 1.59 4.61
N GLN A 138 0.45 1.88 3.74
CA GLN A 138 1.05 0.89 2.86
C GLN A 138 1.71 -0.25 3.64
N VAL A 139 2.53 0.07 4.65
CA VAL A 139 3.17 -0.95 5.51
C VAL A 139 2.13 -1.74 6.29
N CYS A 140 1.07 -1.09 6.78
CA CYS A 140 -0.02 -1.79 7.46
C CYS A 140 -0.75 -2.77 6.53
N LEU A 141 -0.99 -2.42 5.27
CA LEU A 141 -1.57 -3.34 4.29
C LEU A 141 -0.64 -4.53 4.00
N GLN A 142 0.67 -4.30 3.94
CA GLN A 142 1.65 -5.38 3.79
C GLN A 142 1.62 -6.33 4.99
N ALA A 143 1.49 -5.79 6.21
CA ALA A 143 1.34 -6.58 7.44
C ALA A 143 0.04 -7.39 7.43
N LEU A 144 -1.10 -6.78 7.11
CA LEU A 144 -2.39 -7.47 6.98
C LEU A 144 -2.34 -8.59 5.94
N LEU A 145 -1.63 -8.38 4.82
CA LEU A 145 -1.43 -9.43 3.81
C LEU A 145 -0.60 -10.60 4.34
N LEU A 146 0.45 -10.33 5.11
CA LEU A 146 1.23 -11.39 5.76
C LEU A 146 0.36 -12.18 6.74
N GLU A 147 -0.42 -11.51 7.60
CA GLU A 147 -1.34 -12.15 8.54
C GLU A 147 -2.40 -13.02 7.84
N GLU A 148 -3.00 -12.54 6.76
CA GLU A 148 -3.97 -13.29 5.96
C GLU A 148 -3.33 -14.52 5.25
N ASN A 149 -2.01 -14.50 5.05
CA ASN A 149 -1.26 -15.63 4.53
C ASN A 149 -0.63 -16.50 5.65
N GLY A 150 -1.08 -16.33 6.90
CA GLY A 150 -0.74 -17.20 8.04
C GLY A 150 0.51 -16.80 8.81
N TYR A 151 1.17 -15.68 8.48
CA TYR A 151 2.37 -15.23 9.20
C TYR A 151 1.99 -14.42 10.45
N ARG A 152 2.79 -14.57 11.51
CA ARG A 152 2.69 -13.74 12.70
C ARG A 152 3.41 -12.41 12.44
N VAL A 153 2.71 -11.29 12.64
CA VAL A 153 3.25 -9.93 12.45
C VAL A 153 2.96 -9.09 13.70
N GLU A 154 4.00 -8.49 14.28
CA GLU A 154 3.87 -7.63 15.46
C GLU A 154 4.04 -6.15 15.13
N GLU A 155 4.84 -5.85 14.14
CA GLU A 155 5.14 -4.49 13.69
C GLU A 155 5.48 -4.45 12.20
N GLY A 156 5.50 -3.27 11.63
CA GLY A 156 6.10 -3.01 10.33
C GLY A 156 7.27 -2.04 10.46
N ALA A 157 8.00 -1.84 9.37
CA ALA A 157 9.09 -0.88 9.35
C ALA A 157 9.19 -0.15 8.00
N ILE A 158 9.77 1.06 8.05
CA ILE A 158 10.20 1.79 6.85
C ILE A 158 11.68 2.08 7.00
N TYR A 159 12.45 1.75 5.97
CA TYR A 159 13.86 2.07 5.92
C TYR A 159 14.12 3.21 4.93
N TYR A 160 14.65 4.33 5.42
CA TYR A 160 15.01 5.49 4.64
C TYR A 160 16.49 5.46 4.29
N ALA A 161 16.81 5.15 3.03
CA ALA A 161 18.17 4.85 2.59
C ALA A 161 19.13 6.04 2.66
N GLU A 162 18.66 7.26 2.38
CA GLU A 162 19.50 8.45 2.38
C GLU A 162 19.93 8.86 3.79
N SER A 163 19.03 8.79 4.76
CA SER A 163 19.34 9.05 6.18
C SER A 163 19.83 7.80 6.93
N ARG A 164 19.71 6.59 6.32
CA ARG A 164 20.04 5.30 6.94
C ARG A 164 19.28 5.04 8.24
N GLU A 165 18.05 5.49 8.28
CA GLU A 165 17.19 5.36 9.45
C GLU A 165 16.07 4.36 9.20
N ARG A 166 15.81 3.52 10.22
CA ARG A 166 14.66 2.62 10.27
C ARG A 166 13.62 3.20 11.21
N VAL A 167 12.39 3.33 10.72
CA VAL A 167 11.25 3.79 11.49
C VAL A 167 10.33 2.61 11.75
N ARG A 168 10.06 2.34 13.01
CA ARG A 168 9.09 1.34 13.46
C ARG A 168 7.67 1.85 13.21
N ILE A 169 6.83 1.00 12.66
CA ILE A 169 5.40 1.27 12.45
C ILE A 169 4.59 0.40 13.40
N VAL A 170 3.96 1.03 14.37
CA VAL A 170 3.04 0.37 15.29
C VAL A 170 1.75 0.06 14.54
N LEU A 171 1.34 -1.21 14.57
CA LEU A 171 0.15 -1.72 13.87
C LEU A 171 -1.05 -1.74 14.82
N ASP A 172 -1.42 -0.59 15.36
CA ASP A 172 -2.60 -0.45 16.21
C ASP A 172 -3.92 -0.57 15.42
N GLU A 173 -5.04 -0.78 16.12
CA GLU A 173 -6.35 -0.94 15.49
C GLU A 173 -6.75 0.30 14.68
N ALA A 174 -6.37 1.49 15.12
CA ALA A 174 -6.69 2.72 14.40
C ALA A 174 -6.01 2.76 13.03
N LEU A 175 -4.75 2.32 12.93
CA LEU A 175 -4.03 2.23 11.65
C LEU A 175 -4.59 1.10 10.77
N ARG A 176 -4.94 -0.04 11.36
CA ARG A 176 -5.57 -1.17 10.66
C ARG A 176 -6.93 -0.77 10.05
N ASP A 177 -7.75 -0.09 10.82
CA ASP A 177 -9.05 0.41 10.36
C ASP A 177 -8.89 1.48 9.27
N ALA A 178 -7.92 2.40 9.44
CA ALA A 178 -7.59 3.40 8.41
C ALA A 178 -7.15 2.73 7.10
N ALA A 179 -6.34 1.68 7.18
CA ALA A 179 -5.88 0.93 6.00
C ALA A 179 -7.04 0.23 5.27
N ARG A 180 -7.91 -0.48 5.99
CA ARG A 180 -9.12 -1.11 5.42
C ARG A 180 -10.07 -0.08 4.82
N ALA A 181 -10.29 1.04 5.53
CA ALA A 181 -11.14 2.14 5.06
C ALA A 181 -10.57 2.79 3.79
N ALA A 182 -9.25 2.94 3.67
CA ALA A 182 -8.61 3.48 2.48
C ALA A 182 -8.83 2.59 1.24
N VAL A 183 -8.74 1.26 1.39
CA VAL A 183 -9.05 0.30 0.32
C VAL A 183 -10.51 0.46 -0.12
N SER A 184 -11.45 0.49 0.84
CA SER A 184 -12.87 0.61 0.55
C SER A 184 -13.21 1.94 -0.14
N LYS A 185 -12.63 3.05 0.32
CA LYS A 185 -12.81 4.37 -0.28
C LYS A 185 -12.23 4.46 -1.70
N LEU A 186 -11.06 3.88 -1.94
CA LEU A 186 -10.48 3.82 -3.28
C LEU A 186 -11.39 3.05 -4.24
N ARG A 187 -11.87 1.86 -3.82
CA ARG A 187 -12.81 1.06 -4.63
C ARG A 187 -14.09 1.83 -4.95
N LEU A 188 -14.68 2.48 -3.94
CA LEU A 188 -15.87 3.31 -4.13
C LEU A 188 -15.60 4.45 -5.12
N THR A 189 -14.47 5.14 -4.98
CA THR A 189 -14.09 6.24 -5.88
C THR A 189 -13.97 5.77 -7.34
N VAL A 190 -13.34 4.61 -7.55
CA VAL A 190 -13.20 4.02 -8.89
C VAL A 190 -14.56 3.59 -9.46
N SER A 191 -15.43 2.98 -8.64
CA SER A 191 -16.75 2.52 -9.08
C SER A 191 -17.68 3.66 -9.49
N GLN A 192 -17.47 4.88 -8.99
CA GLN A 192 -18.22 6.06 -9.39
C GLN A 192 -17.94 6.51 -10.84
N GLY A 193 -16.83 6.05 -11.44
CA GLY A 193 -16.46 6.36 -12.83
C GLY A 193 -16.19 7.85 -13.08
N ARG A 194 -15.94 8.63 -12.05
CA ARG A 194 -15.67 10.07 -12.14
C ARG A 194 -14.31 10.40 -11.56
N ILE A 195 -13.55 11.23 -12.26
CA ILE A 195 -12.27 11.73 -11.78
C ILE A 195 -12.52 12.58 -10.52
N PRO A 196 -11.89 12.26 -9.37
CA PRO A 196 -11.98 13.10 -8.19
C PRO A 196 -11.48 14.53 -8.46
N PRO A 197 -12.02 15.54 -7.78
CA PRO A 197 -11.50 16.90 -7.89
C PRO A 197 -10.04 16.96 -7.42
N PRO A 198 -9.24 17.92 -7.92
CA PRO A 198 -7.89 18.15 -7.41
C PRO A 198 -7.93 18.64 -5.96
N LEU A 199 -6.80 18.48 -5.27
CA LEU A 199 -6.63 19.10 -3.96
C LEU A 199 -6.53 20.63 -4.13
N GLN A 200 -7.27 21.38 -3.30
CA GLN A 200 -7.24 22.83 -3.32
C GLN A 200 -6.00 23.36 -2.57
N ASP A 201 -5.25 24.24 -3.16
CA ASP A 201 -4.07 24.93 -2.57
C ASP A 201 -3.13 24.00 -1.78
N SER A 202 -2.94 22.78 -2.24
CA SER A 202 -2.22 21.75 -1.49
C SER A 202 -0.71 21.78 -1.76
N PRO A 203 0.11 21.80 -0.70
CA PRO A 203 1.58 21.72 -0.85
C PRO A 203 2.04 20.35 -1.41
N LYS A 204 1.15 19.39 -1.58
CA LYS A 204 1.43 18.11 -2.22
C LYS A 204 1.52 18.25 -3.75
N CYS A 205 0.74 19.17 -4.35
CA CYS A 205 0.63 19.30 -5.81
C CYS A 205 1.96 19.60 -6.52
N PRO A 206 2.80 20.54 -6.08
CA PRO A 206 4.08 20.82 -6.74
C PRO A 206 5.07 19.64 -6.74
N ARG A 207 4.88 18.65 -5.86
CA ARG A 207 5.71 17.45 -5.77
C ARG A 207 5.05 16.21 -6.39
N CYS A 208 3.84 16.38 -6.93
CA CYS A 208 3.11 15.29 -7.53
C CYS A 208 3.68 14.92 -8.90
N ALA A 209 3.91 13.62 -9.15
CA ALA A 209 4.41 13.15 -10.44
C ALA A 209 3.49 13.50 -11.61
N LEU A 210 2.17 13.62 -11.36
CA LEU A 210 1.17 13.92 -12.39
C LEU A 210 0.69 15.40 -12.37
N VAL A 211 1.43 16.32 -11.76
CA VAL A 211 0.99 17.75 -11.68
C VAL A 211 0.73 18.36 -13.06
N THR A 212 1.56 18.03 -14.05
CA THR A 212 1.44 18.52 -15.44
C THR A 212 0.30 17.89 -16.23
N ILE A 213 -0.23 16.76 -15.78
CA ILE A 213 -1.40 16.09 -16.35
C ILE A 213 -2.66 16.48 -15.58
N CYS A 214 -2.54 16.57 -14.26
CA CYS A 214 -3.62 16.90 -13.34
C CYS A 214 -4.10 18.35 -13.49
N LEU A 215 -3.18 19.29 -13.71
CA LEU A 215 -3.41 20.74 -13.82
C LEU A 215 -4.35 21.26 -12.71
N PRO A 216 -3.95 21.14 -11.43
CA PRO A 216 -4.86 21.38 -10.30
C PRO A 216 -5.42 22.80 -10.24
N ASP A 217 -4.71 23.77 -10.81
CA ASP A 217 -5.08 25.18 -10.81
C ASP A 217 -5.97 25.57 -12.01
N GLU A 218 -6.21 24.65 -12.95
CA GLU A 218 -6.98 24.88 -14.19
C GLU A 218 -8.34 24.16 -14.21
N VAL A 219 -8.67 23.40 -13.16
CA VAL A 219 -9.85 22.50 -13.12
C VAL A 219 -10.86 22.91 -12.06
#